data_9b1ea93edab82efa939d2902a76c51a7
#
_entry.id   9b1ea93edab82efa939d2902a76c51a7
#
_cell.length_a   1.000
_cell.length_b   1.000
_cell.length_c   1.000
_cell.angle_alpha   90.00
_cell.angle_beta   90.00
_cell.angle_gamma   90.00
#
_symmetry.space_group_name_H-M   'P 1'
#
loop_
_entity.id
_entity.type
_entity.pdbx_description
1 polymer ?
#
loop_
_entity_poly.entity_id
_entity_poly.type
_entity_poly.pdbx_seq_one_letter_code
_entity_poly.pdbx_strand_id
1 'polypeptide(L)'
;SSVASPDICVITNIGVAHLEFFKTREGIFREKTQMIQDMKNGGTIILNGDDDLLSQTAPIKGVSPIFFGMGDENSFYADHINPLGLKGTACTIYLPDDTSFECVVPLPGIHMVSNALAGAAVGCTLGLTPEEIKAGIEGLPSIAGRNNIIKTDRLIILDDCYNANPVSMKASIDVLDMAIGRKVAVLGDMGELGEHTGELHKEVGEYAAKKGIDL
;
A
#
# COMPACT_ATOMS: atom_id res chain seq x y z
N SER A 1 -7.50 -18.00 -8.33
CA SER A 1 -8.27 -17.97 -7.05
C SER A 1 -9.05 -19.27 -6.82
N SER A 2 -9.67 -19.85 -7.84
CA SER A 2 -10.40 -21.14 -7.71
C SER A 2 -9.56 -22.29 -7.11
N VAL A 3 -8.24 -22.24 -7.22
CA VAL A 3 -7.32 -23.24 -6.63
C VAL A 3 -7.10 -22.98 -5.13
N ALA A 4 -7.05 -21.71 -4.71
CA ALA A 4 -6.71 -21.32 -3.34
C ALA A 4 -7.93 -21.35 -2.39
N SER A 5 -9.16 -21.07 -2.89
CA SER A 5 -10.38 -20.95 -2.09
C SER A 5 -10.14 -20.24 -0.75
N PRO A 6 -9.75 -18.95 -0.78
CA PRO A 6 -9.23 -18.26 0.39
C PRO A 6 -10.31 -18.06 1.48
N ASP A 7 -9.87 -18.03 2.74
CA ASP A 7 -10.71 -17.67 3.88
C ASP A 7 -10.78 -16.15 4.07
N ILE A 8 -9.71 -15.44 3.70
CA ILE A 8 -9.60 -13.97 3.80
C ILE A 8 -9.12 -13.43 2.45
N CYS A 9 -9.85 -12.47 1.89
CA CYS A 9 -9.47 -11.73 0.69
C CYS A 9 -9.11 -10.30 1.07
N VAL A 10 -7.90 -9.85 0.70
CA VAL A 10 -7.45 -8.48 0.92
C VAL A 10 -7.13 -7.81 -0.42
N ILE A 11 -7.70 -6.63 -0.67
CA ILE A 11 -7.35 -5.80 -1.84
C ILE A 11 -6.94 -4.42 -1.36
N THR A 12 -5.68 -4.06 -1.61
CA THR A 12 -5.08 -2.84 -1.09
C THR A 12 -5.30 -1.62 -1.98
N ASN A 13 -5.45 -1.79 -3.28
CA ASN A 13 -5.75 -0.70 -4.21
C ASN A 13 -6.15 -1.23 -5.60
N ILE A 14 -6.76 -0.34 -6.40
CA ILE A 14 -7.00 -0.50 -7.83
C ILE A 14 -6.18 0.57 -8.57
N GLY A 15 -4.89 0.30 -8.75
CA GLY A 15 -3.99 1.19 -9.48
C GLY A 15 -4.09 1.02 -11.00
N VAL A 16 -3.09 1.58 -11.70
CA VAL A 16 -2.97 1.52 -13.17
C VAL A 16 -1.98 0.44 -13.65
N ALA A 17 -1.54 -0.46 -12.76
CA ALA A 17 -0.71 -1.59 -13.15
C ALA A 17 -1.50 -2.54 -14.05
N HIS A 18 -0.85 -3.12 -15.07
CA HIS A 18 -1.45 -4.07 -16.02
C HIS A 18 -2.53 -3.46 -16.96
N LEU A 19 -2.53 -2.13 -17.16
CA LEU A 19 -3.47 -1.46 -18.08
C LEU A 19 -3.44 -2.04 -19.50
N GLU A 20 -2.29 -2.52 -19.96
CA GLU A 20 -2.15 -3.16 -21.24
C GLU A 20 -3.10 -4.34 -21.43
N PHE A 21 -3.34 -5.12 -20.37
CA PHE A 21 -4.18 -6.31 -20.39
C PHE A 21 -5.64 -5.99 -20.07
N PHE A 22 -5.89 -5.19 -19.03
CA PHE A 22 -7.24 -4.93 -18.53
C PHE A 22 -7.89 -3.66 -19.08
N LYS A 23 -7.15 -2.86 -19.87
CA LYS A 23 -7.58 -1.66 -20.58
C LYS A 23 -8.05 -0.49 -19.72
N THR A 24 -8.75 -0.74 -18.60
CA THR A 24 -9.28 0.29 -17.69
C THR A 24 -9.10 -0.10 -16.23
N ARG A 25 -9.21 0.85 -15.31
CA ARG A 25 -9.21 0.60 -13.86
C ARG A 25 -10.38 -0.29 -13.44
N GLU A 26 -11.54 -0.13 -14.07
CA GLU A 26 -12.71 -1.00 -13.83
C GLU A 26 -12.44 -2.44 -14.30
N GLY A 27 -11.63 -2.63 -15.35
CA GLY A 27 -11.15 -3.94 -15.78
C GLY A 27 -10.27 -4.59 -14.72
N ILE A 28 -9.33 -3.84 -14.16
CA ILE A 28 -8.46 -4.28 -13.07
C ILE A 28 -9.28 -4.58 -11.81
N PHE A 29 -10.27 -3.73 -11.47
CA PHE A 29 -11.18 -3.94 -10.36
C PHE A 29 -11.93 -5.27 -10.49
N ARG A 30 -12.54 -5.53 -11.64
CA ARG A 30 -13.27 -6.79 -11.90
C ARG A 30 -12.37 -8.01 -11.76
N GLU A 31 -11.15 -7.94 -12.28
CA GLU A 31 -10.20 -9.06 -12.17
C GLU A 31 -9.76 -9.31 -10.73
N LYS A 32 -9.35 -8.26 -10.01
CA LYS A 32 -8.93 -8.38 -8.62
C LYS A 32 -10.08 -8.86 -7.71
N THR A 33 -11.30 -8.37 -7.90
CA THR A 33 -12.46 -8.78 -7.10
C THR A 33 -12.97 -10.17 -7.45
N GLN A 34 -12.57 -10.74 -8.60
CA GLN A 34 -12.95 -12.11 -8.94
C GLN A 34 -12.47 -13.14 -7.90
N MET A 35 -11.35 -12.90 -7.21
CA MET A 35 -10.92 -13.81 -6.14
C MET A 35 -11.93 -13.94 -5.01
N ILE A 36 -12.76 -12.93 -4.78
CA ILE A 36 -13.83 -12.95 -3.76
C ILE A 36 -14.91 -13.96 -4.14
N GLN A 37 -15.14 -14.18 -5.44
CA GLN A 37 -16.12 -15.16 -5.91
C GLN A 37 -15.69 -16.61 -5.59
N ASP A 38 -14.38 -16.84 -5.48
CA ASP A 38 -13.81 -18.15 -5.16
C ASP A 38 -13.54 -18.34 -3.66
N MET A 39 -13.86 -17.32 -2.85
CA MET A 39 -13.71 -17.37 -1.40
C MET A 39 -14.66 -18.40 -0.78
N LYS A 40 -14.24 -19.03 0.30
CA LYS A 40 -15.07 -19.93 1.10
C LYS A 40 -16.31 -19.20 1.64
N ASN A 41 -17.40 -19.93 1.79
CA ASN A 41 -18.60 -19.39 2.41
C ASN A 41 -18.30 -18.92 3.85
N GLY A 42 -18.69 -17.69 4.16
CA GLY A 42 -18.44 -17.08 5.47
C GLY A 42 -17.01 -16.55 5.65
N GLY A 43 -16.19 -16.48 4.59
CA GLY A 43 -14.87 -15.84 4.62
C GLY A 43 -14.96 -14.32 4.79
N THR A 44 -13.82 -13.67 4.98
CA THR A 44 -13.73 -12.23 5.25
C THR A 44 -13.20 -11.47 4.03
N ILE A 45 -13.83 -10.33 3.73
CA ILE A 45 -13.43 -9.41 2.65
C ILE A 45 -12.87 -8.14 3.32
N ILE A 46 -11.61 -7.79 3.02
CA ILE A 46 -10.93 -6.61 3.56
C ILE A 46 -10.50 -5.73 2.37
N LEU A 47 -11.02 -4.53 2.30
CA LEU A 47 -10.80 -3.61 1.18
C LEU A 47 -10.31 -2.25 1.66
N ASN A 48 -9.50 -1.59 0.82
CA ASN A 48 -9.10 -0.21 1.07
C ASN A 48 -10.29 0.74 0.78
N GLY A 49 -10.80 1.38 1.82
CA GLY A 49 -11.90 2.34 1.72
C GLY A 49 -11.50 3.69 1.15
N ASP A 50 -10.20 4.02 1.10
CA ASP A 50 -9.70 5.23 0.45
C ASP A 50 -9.59 5.06 -1.08
N ASP A 51 -9.72 3.84 -1.61
CA ASP A 51 -9.74 3.58 -3.05
C ASP A 51 -11.16 3.81 -3.59
N ASP A 52 -11.29 4.69 -4.58
CA ASP A 52 -12.55 5.16 -5.15
C ASP A 52 -13.43 4.04 -5.73
N LEU A 53 -12.84 2.94 -6.20
CA LEU A 53 -13.56 1.79 -6.71
C LEU A 53 -13.87 0.76 -5.62
N LEU A 54 -12.91 0.50 -4.72
CA LEU A 54 -13.08 -0.49 -3.65
C LEU A 54 -14.10 -0.02 -2.61
N SER A 55 -14.12 1.27 -2.26
CA SER A 55 -15.05 1.85 -1.27
C SER A 55 -16.52 1.68 -1.65
N GLN A 56 -16.82 1.52 -2.94
CA GLN A 56 -18.17 1.34 -3.46
C GLN A 56 -18.59 -0.14 -3.55
N THR A 57 -17.76 -1.07 -3.07
CA THR A 57 -18.04 -2.51 -3.17
C THR A 57 -19.22 -2.90 -2.27
N ALA A 58 -20.32 -3.32 -2.90
CA ALA A 58 -21.48 -3.87 -2.20
C ALA A 58 -21.16 -5.26 -1.59
N PRO A 59 -21.97 -5.75 -0.64
CA PRO A 59 -21.82 -7.11 -0.11
C PRO A 59 -21.76 -8.17 -1.22
N ILE A 60 -20.78 -9.07 -1.14
CA ILE A 60 -20.58 -10.15 -2.11
C ILE A 60 -20.87 -11.48 -1.40
N LYS A 61 -21.72 -12.32 -2.00
CA LYS A 61 -22.19 -13.60 -1.39
C LYS A 61 -22.74 -13.42 0.03
N GLY A 62 -23.38 -12.28 0.32
CA GLY A 62 -23.92 -11.97 1.65
C GLY A 62 -22.88 -11.55 2.69
N VAL A 63 -21.61 -11.37 2.29
CA VAL A 63 -20.53 -10.89 3.15
C VAL A 63 -20.28 -9.42 2.86
N SER A 64 -20.43 -8.57 3.86
CA SER A 64 -20.06 -7.15 3.77
C SER A 64 -18.56 -6.98 3.88
N PRO A 65 -17.93 -6.15 3.03
CA PRO A 65 -16.53 -5.82 3.18
C PRO A 65 -16.25 -5.08 4.50
N ILE A 66 -15.10 -5.36 5.08
CA ILE A 66 -14.47 -4.57 6.15
C ILE A 66 -13.53 -3.59 5.45
N PHE A 67 -13.67 -2.31 5.76
CA PHE A 67 -12.84 -1.28 5.14
C PHE A 67 -11.70 -0.83 6.07
N PHE A 68 -10.54 -0.63 5.47
CA PHE A 68 -9.41 0.05 6.10
C PHE A 68 -8.99 1.25 5.25
N GLY A 69 -8.46 2.27 5.89
CA GLY A 69 -8.01 3.49 5.21
C GLY A 69 -7.53 4.56 6.17
N MET A 70 -7.18 5.73 5.66
CA MET A 70 -6.68 6.84 6.47
C MET A 70 -7.80 7.65 7.12
N GLY A 71 -9.02 7.61 6.58
CA GLY A 71 -10.18 8.32 7.11
C GLY A 71 -10.91 7.52 8.19
N ASP A 72 -11.52 8.23 9.15
CA ASP A 72 -12.26 7.68 10.29
C ASP A 72 -13.62 7.04 9.93
N GLU A 73 -14.04 7.15 8.68
CA GLU A 73 -15.16 6.41 8.12
C GLU A 73 -14.88 4.92 7.93
N ASN A 74 -13.59 4.53 7.95
CA ASN A 74 -13.17 3.14 7.82
C ASN A 74 -13.22 2.42 9.16
N SER A 75 -13.44 1.09 9.13
CA SER A 75 -13.41 0.26 10.35
C SER A 75 -12.02 0.17 10.99
N PHE A 76 -10.98 0.22 10.17
CA PHE A 76 -9.58 0.32 10.59
C PHE A 76 -9.00 1.58 9.99
N TYR A 77 -8.58 2.52 10.82
CA TYR A 77 -8.02 3.77 10.33
C TYR A 77 -6.82 4.24 11.15
N ALA A 78 -6.08 5.21 10.63
CA ALA A 78 -4.94 5.78 11.33
C ALA A 78 -5.04 7.30 11.41
N ASP A 79 -4.63 7.84 12.55
CA ASP A 79 -4.53 9.27 12.82
C ASP A 79 -3.19 9.61 13.47
N HIS A 80 -2.95 10.91 13.76
CA HIS A 80 -1.71 11.42 14.35
C HIS A 80 -0.46 10.98 13.53
N ILE A 81 -0.60 11.03 12.19
CA ILE A 81 0.45 10.61 11.26
C ILE A 81 1.65 11.54 11.35
N ASN A 82 2.78 11.02 11.80
CA ASN A 82 4.03 11.75 11.93
C ASN A 82 5.18 11.03 11.20
N PRO A 83 5.56 11.49 9.99
CA PRO A 83 6.69 10.94 9.25
C PRO A 83 8.02 11.14 10.01
N LEU A 84 8.75 10.06 10.20
CA LEU A 84 10.08 10.04 10.83
C LEU A 84 11.21 9.97 9.79
N GLY A 85 10.96 10.47 8.57
CA GLY A 85 11.87 10.38 7.44
C GLY A 85 12.08 8.93 7.01
N LEU A 86 13.33 8.56 6.74
CA LEU A 86 13.67 7.19 6.33
C LEU A 86 13.56 6.14 7.45
N LYS A 87 13.16 6.54 8.66
CA LYS A 87 12.97 5.61 9.80
C LYS A 87 11.54 5.05 9.89
N GLY A 88 10.64 5.49 9.00
CA GLY A 88 9.25 5.06 9.01
C GLY A 88 8.27 6.17 9.37
N THR A 89 7.11 5.80 9.88
CA THR A 89 6.03 6.72 10.23
C THR A 89 5.42 6.32 11.58
N ALA A 90 5.37 7.25 12.53
CA ALA A 90 4.60 7.07 13.75
C ALA A 90 3.13 7.40 13.49
N CYS A 91 2.23 6.64 14.07
CA CYS A 91 0.78 6.85 13.95
C CYS A 91 0.02 6.21 15.10
N THR A 92 -1.25 6.57 15.25
CA THR A 92 -2.22 5.87 16.09
C THR A 92 -3.14 5.07 15.18
N ILE A 93 -3.22 3.75 15.40
CA ILE A 93 -4.13 2.85 14.69
C ILE A 93 -5.37 2.62 15.54
N TYR A 94 -6.54 2.76 14.93
CA TYR A 94 -7.86 2.54 15.53
C TYR A 94 -8.48 1.28 14.96
N LEU A 95 -9.11 0.50 15.85
CA LEU A 95 -9.77 -0.77 15.56
C LEU A 95 -11.30 -0.63 15.68
N PRO A 96 -12.11 -1.56 15.14
CA PRO A 96 -13.57 -1.42 15.10
C PRO A 96 -14.27 -1.39 16.46
N ASP A 97 -13.62 -1.80 17.54
CA ASP A 97 -14.15 -1.82 18.91
C ASP A 97 -13.76 -0.58 19.74
N ASP A 98 -13.42 0.52 19.08
CA ASP A 98 -12.90 1.76 19.66
C ASP A 98 -11.54 1.58 20.39
N THR A 99 -10.91 0.41 20.28
CA THR A 99 -9.54 0.21 20.75
C THR A 99 -8.56 0.92 19.84
N SER A 100 -7.51 1.50 20.41
CA SER A 100 -6.43 2.10 19.63
C SER A 100 -5.07 1.89 20.26
N PHE A 101 -4.03 1.99 19.45
CA PHE A 101 -2.65 1.94 19.91
C PHE A 101 -1.73 2.82 19.07
N GLU A 102 -0.77 3.43 19.73
CA GLU A 102 0.33 4.13 19.03
C GLU A 102 1.37 3.11 18.58
N CYS A 103 1.87 3.26 17.36
CA CYS A 103 2.94 2.43 16.81
C CYS A 103 3.83 3.19 15.85
N VAL A 104 4.99 2.60 15.54
CA VAL A 104 5.86 3.04 14.46
C VAL A 104 5.85 1.97 13.35
N VAL A 105 5.37 2.35 12.18
CA VAL A 105 5.55 1.54 10.97
C VAL A 105 7.00 1.75 10.51
N PRO A 106 7.89 0.75 10.57
CA PRO A 106 9.34 0.96 10.40
C PRO A 106 9.79 1.12 8.95
N LEU A 107 8.85 1.09 8.02
CA LEU A 107 9.08 1.31 6.60
C LEU A 107 8.67 2.73 6.22
N PRO A 108 9.51 3.50 5.49
CA PRO A 108 9.21 4.89 5.20
C PRO A 108 8.09 5.04 4.17
N GLY A 109 7.33 6.14 4.31
CA GLY A 109 6.23 6.51 3.43
C GLY A 109 4.85 6.24 4.02
N ILE A 110 3.93 7.21 3.80
CA ILE A 110 2.55 7.15 4.31
C ILE A 110 1.80 5.93 3.77
N HIS A 111 2.06 5.51 2.54
CA HIS A 111 1.47 4.30 1.96
C HIS A 111 1.76 3.02 2.76
N MET A 112 2.85 3.01 3.54
CA MET A 112 3.15 1.88 4.43
C MET A 112 2.23 1.83 5.65
N VAL A 113 1.68 2.97 6.08
CA VAL A 113 0.63 3.01 7.12
C VAL A 113 -0.64 2.33 6.59
N SER A 114 -1.05 2.61 5.35
CA SER A 114 -2.18 1.92 4.72
C SER A 114 -1.98 0.39 4.65
N ASN A 115 -0.76 -0.05 4.32
CA ASN A 115 -0.43 -1.47 4.34
C ASN A 115 -0.47 -2.06 5.77
N ALA A 116 -0.03 -1.30 6.78
CA ALA A 116 -0.13 -1.72 8.18
C ALA A 116 -1.59 -1.85 8.65
N LEU A 117 -2.49 -0.96 8.20
CA LEU A 117 -3.93 -1.05 8.46
C LEU A 117 -4.54 -2.32 7.85
N ALA A 118 -4.16 -2.67 6.62
CA ALA A 118 -4.56 -3.95 6.02
C ALA A 118 -4.08 -5.14 6.86
N GLY A 119 -2.83 -5.09 7.35
CA GLY A 119 -2.27 -6.09 8.26
C GLY A 119 -3.02 -6.16 9.60
N ALA A 120 -3.38 -5.01 10.18
CA ALA A 120 -4.18 -4.94 11.41
C ALA A 120 -5.56 -5.59 11.22
N ALA A 121 -6.23 -5.31 10.09
CA ALA A 121 -7.53 -5.90 9.77
C ALA A 121 -7.46 -7.44 9.64
N VAL A 122 -6.39 -7.96 9.02
CA VAL A 122 -6.14 -9.41 8.96
C VAL A 122 -5.86 -9.96 10.35
N GLY A 123 -5.02 -9.30 11.16
CA GLY A 123 -4.67 -9.72 12.52
C GLY A 123 -5.91 -9.83 13.40
N CYS A 124 -6.78 -8.81 13.41
CA CYS A 124 -8.07 -8.86 14.13
C CYS A 124 -8.96 -10.00 13.63
N THR A 125 -9.05 -10.22 12.32
CA THR A 125 -9.84 -11.32 11.74
C THR A 125 -9.33 -12.69 12.23
N LEU A 126 -8.03 -12.81 12.49
CA LEU A 126 -7.39 -14.02 13.02
C LEU A 126 -7.43 -14.11 14.56
N GLY A 127 -8.00 -13.12 15.23
CA GLY A 127 -8.14 -13.10 16.69
C GLY A 127 -6.89 -12.66 17.45
N LEU A 128 -5.96 -11.97 16.79
CA LEU A 128 -4.79 -11.39 17.47
C LEU A 128 -5.21 -10.22 18.36
N THR A 129 -4.52 -10.05 19.48
CA THR A 129 -4.71 -8.90 20.38
C THR A 129 -4.10 -7.63 19.78
N PRO A 130 -4.53 -6.42 20.22
CA PRO A 130 -3.92 -5.17 19.78
C PRO A 130 -2.41 -5.11 20.00
N GLU A 131 -1.91 -5.70 21.09
CA GLU A 131 -0.48 -5.77 21.41
C GLU A 131 0.28 -6.68 20.41
N GLU A 132 -0.30 -7.80 20.03
CA GLU A 132 0.29 -8.71 19.04
C GLU A 132 0.30 -8.07 17.65
N ILE A 133 -0.77 -7.36 17.26
CA ILE A 133 -0.85 -6.61 16.01
C ILE A 133 0.21 -5.50 16.00
N LYS A 134 0.30 -4.70 17.06
CA LYS A 134 1.32 -3.67 17.23
C LYS A 134 2.73 -4.27 17.07
N ALA A 135 3.03 -5.32 17.82
CA ALA A 135 4.34 -5.99 17.76
C ALA A 135 4.66 -6.51 16.35
N GLY A 136 3.67 -7.03 15.63
CA GLY A 136 3.80 -7.46 14.24
C GLY A 136 4.13 -6.31 13.30
N ILE A 137 3.46 -5.17 13.44
CA ILE A 137 3.70 -3.96 12.63
C ILE A 137 5.10 -3.39 12.92
N GLU A 138 5.45 -3.20 14.19
CA GLU A 138 6.76 -2.65 14.59
C GLU A 138 7.93 -3.60 14.27
N GLY A 139 7.66 -4.89 14.17
CA GLY A 139 8.61 -5.93 13.81
C GLY A 139 8.76 -6.20 12.32
N LEU A 140 8.12 -5.42 11.43
CA LEU A 140 8.20 -5.63 9.99
C LEU A 140 9.65 -5.56 9.49
N PRO A 141 10.17 -6.63 8.86
CA PRO A 141 11.51 -6.59 8.27
C PRO A 141 11.49 -5.82 6.95
N SER A 142 12.61 -5.22 6.59
CA SER A 142 12.83 -4.74 5.23
C SER A 142 12.95 -5.93 4.26
N ILE A 143 12.41 -5.78 3.06
CA ILE A 143 12.47 -6.77 1.99
C ILE A 143 13.27 -6.17 0.84
N ALA A 144 14.30 -6.87 0.34
CA ALA A 144 15.10 -6.42 -0.79
C ALA A 144 14.21 -6.09 -2.00
N GLY A 145 14.48 -4.97 -2.64
CA GLY A 145 13.69 -4.46 -3.76
C GLY A 145 12.33 -3.86 -3.39
N ARG A 146 12.00 -3.74 -2.10
CA ARG A 146 10.71 -3.21 -1.61
C ARG A 146 10.95 -2.17 -0.52
N ASN A 147 11.09 -0.90 -0.92
CA ASN A 147 11.29 0.23 0.01
C ASN A 147 12.40 -0.04 1.05
N ASN A 148 13.46 -0.72 0.63
CA ASN A 148 14.53 -1.22 1.48
C ASN A 148 15.64 -0.17 1.62
N ILE A 149 15.97 0.22 2.85
CA ILE A 149 17.00 1.21 3.14
C ILE A 149 18.35 0.53 3.38
N ILE A 150 19.28 0.72 2.45
CA ILE A 150 20.65 0.21 2.54
C ILE A 150 21.58 1.36 2.90
N LYS A 151 22.27 1.26 4.03
CA LYS A 151 23.25 2.25 4.49
C LYS A 151 24.67 1.77 4.19
N THR A 152 25.45 2.62 3.53
CA THR A 152 26.87 2.42 3.29
C THR A 152 27.65 3.55 3.95
N ASP A 153 28.98 3.49 3.93
CA ASP A 153 29.86 4.55 4.48
C ASP A 153 29.72 5.89 3.71
N ARG A 154 29.19 5.87 2.49
CA ARG A 154 29.14 7.04 1.60
C ARG A 154 27.73 7.44 1.19
N LEU A 155 26.79 6.50 1.14
CA LEU A 155 25.46 6.67 0.56
C LEU A 155 24.40 5.99 1.44
N ILE A 156 23.19 6.53 1.36
CA ILE A 156 21.96 5.81 1.73
C ILE A 156 21.26 5.47 0.41
N ILE A 157 20.95 4.20 0.21
CA ILE A 157 20.26 3.71 -0.99
C ILE A 157 18.84 3.31 -0.57
N LEU A 158 17.85 3.86 -1.25
CA LEU A 158 16.47 3.40 -1.20
C LEU A 158 16.28 2.40 -2.35
N ASP A 159 16.28 1.11 -2.03
CA ASP A 159 16.10 0.03 -3.00
C ASP A 159 14.62 -0.35 -3.09
N ASP A 160 13.97 0.06 -4.17
CA ASP A 160 12.54 -0.20 -4.47
C ASP A 160 12.37 -0.66 -5.93
N CYS A 161 13.27 -1.53 -6.39
CA CYS A 161 13.41 -1.90 -7.79
C CYS A 161 12.67 -3.18 -8.22
N TYR A 162 11.87 -3.80 -7.36
CA TYR A 162 11.18 -5.06 -7.68
C TYR A 162 10.15 -4.90 -8.82
N ASN A 163 9.39 -3.82 -8.81
CA ASN A 163 8.40 -3.49 -9.84
C ASN A 163 8.15 -1.98 -9.83
N ALA A 164 7.74 -1.44 -10.96
CA ALA A 164 7.48 -0.02 -11.13
C ALA A 164 6.13 0.25 -11.80
N ASN A 165 5.39 1.21 -11.25
CA ASN A 165 4.22 1.81 -11.85
C ASN A 165 4.14 3.29 -11.42
N PRO A 166 3.34 4.15 -12.07
CA PRO A 166 3.33 5.58 -11.75
C PRO A 166 3.05 5.91 -10.29
N VAL A 167 2.17 5.15 -9.63
CA VAL A 167 1.79 5.38 -8.24
C VAL A 167 2.93 5.00 -7.29
N SER A 168 3.50 3.79 -7.47
CA SER A 168 4.60 3.34 -6.62
C SER A 168 5.85 4.18 -6.79
N MET A 169 6.19 4.58 -8.02
CA MET A 169 7.35 5.44 -8.28
C MET A 169 7.20 6.81 -7.62
N LYS A 170 6.02 7.45 -7.70
CA LYS A 170 5.77 8.70 -7.00
C LYS A 170 5.87 8.53 -5.47
N ALA A 171 5.36 7.44 -4.92
CA ALA A 171 5.49 7.14 -3.50
C ALA A 171 6.96 6.98 -3.08
N SER A 172 7.78 6.30 -3.89
CA SER A 172 9.23 6.17 -3.64
C SER A 172 9.98 7.50 -3.77
N ILE A 173 9.58 8.35 -4.72
CA ILE A 173 10.10 9.72 -4.87
C ILE A 173 9.74 10.56 -3.62
N ASP A 174 8.55 10.44 -3.07
CA ASP A 174 8.15 11.11 -1.82
C ASP A 174 9.00 10.64 -0.63
N VAL A 175 9.31 9.35 -0.56
CA VAL A 175 10.23 8.80 0.46
C VAL A 175 11.64 9.38 0.27
N LEU A 176 12.14 9.42 -0.96
CA LEU A 176 13.45 10.01 -1.26
C LEU A 176 13.48 11.50 -0.91
N ASP A 177 12.37 12.22 -1.13
CA ASP A 177 12.26 13.65 -0.79
C ASP A 177 12.40 13.92 0.71
N MET A 178 12.05 12.99 1.58
CA MET A 178 12.27 13.09 3.03
C MET A 178 13.74 12.92 3.45
N ALA A 179 14.62 12.46 2.56
CA ALA A 179 16.03 12.27 2.87
C ALA A 179 16.78 13.62 2.98
N ILE A 180 17.81 13.65 3.85
CA ILE A 180 18.69 14.82 4.01
C ILE A 180 19.87 14.69 3.04
N GLY A 181 20.26 15.82 2.44
CA GLY A 181 21.38 15.90 1.52
C GLY A 181 20.98 15.90 0.05
N ARG A 182 21.93 15.60 -0.82
CA ARG A 182 21.67 15.49 -2.27
C ARG A 182 20.86 14.24 -2.55
N LYS A 183 19.80 14.39 -3.31
CA LYS A 183 18.84 13.32 -3.66
C LYS A 183 19.01 13.01 -5.14
N VAL A 184 19.28 11.75 -5.45
CA VAL A 184 19.44 11.27 -6.82
C VAL A 184 18.49 10.09 -7.01
N ALA A 185 17.64 10.12 -8.04
CA ALA A 185 16.80 9.01 -8.43
C ALA A 185 17.39 8.31 -9.66
N VAL A 186 17.41 6.98 -9.63
CA VAL A 186 17.70 6.13 -10.77
C VAL A 186 16.41 5.37 -11.08
N LEU A 187 15.69 5.84 -12.09
CA LEU A 187 14.36 5.33 -12.44
C LEU A 187 14.48 4.39 -13.64
N GLY A 188 13.93 3.18 -13.49
CA GLY A 188 13.83 2.22 -14.57
C GLY A 188 12.50 2.34 -15.33
N ASP A 189 12.30 1.47 -16.30
CA ASP A 189 11.08 1.41 -17.08
C ASP A 189 9.89 0.91 -16.25
N MET A 190 8.71 1.44 -16.57
CA MET A 190 7.43 0.93 -16.08
C MET A 190 6.80 0.07 -17.18
N GLY A 191 6.66 -1.23 -16.92
CA GLY A 191 6.06 -2.18 -17.84
C GLY A 191 4.53 -2.15 -17.86
N GLU A 192 3.94 -2.75 -18.89
CA GLU A 192 2.51 -3.08 -18.98
C GLU A 192 1.55 -1.88 -18.93
N LEU A 193 2.01 -0.70 -19.35
CA LEU A 193 1.22 0.54 -19.40
C LEU A 193 0.46 0.75 -20.73
N GLY A 194 0.75 -0.09 -21.73
CA GLY A 194 0.11 -0.03 -23.05
C GLY A 194 0.37 1.29 -23.78
N GLU A 195 -0.66 1.85 -24.41
CA GLU A 195 -0.57 3.07 -25.21
C GLU A 195 -0.18 4.32 -24.38
N HIS A 196 -0.39 4.30 -23.07
CA HIS A 196 -0.08 5.42 -22.16
C HIS A 196 1.37 5.44 -21.67
N THR A 197 2.22 4.50 -22.11
CA THR A 197 3.61 4.35 -21.62
C THR A 197 4.38 5.68 -21.63
N GLY A 198 4.40 6.40 -22.75
CA GLY A 198 5.17 7.65 -22.86
C GLY A 198 4.66 8.77 -21.96
N GLU A 199 3.34 8.92 -21.83
CA GLU A 199 2.72 9.93 -20.99
C GLU A 199 2.98 9.67 -19.51
N LEU A 200 2.82 8.43 -19.06
CA LEU A 200 3.00 8.04 -17.67
C LEU A 200 4.48 8.11 -17.23
N HIS A 201 5.43 7.77 -18.09
CA HIS A 201 6.86 7.98 -17.81
C HIS A 201 7.19 9.48 -17.69
N LYS A 202 6.66 10.30 -18.59
CA LYS A 202 6.83 11.76 -18.54
C LYS A 202 6.27 12.32 -17.22
N GLU A 203 5.08 11.88 -16.81
CA GLU A 203 4.43 12.31 -15.58
C GLU A 203 5.30 12.03 -14.33
N VAL A 204 5.93 10.85 -14.26
CA VAL A 204 6.84 10.49 -13.15
C VAL A 204 8.11 11.36 -13.20
N GLY A 205 8.69 11.58 -14.38
CA GLY A 205 9.86 12.47 -14.52
C GLY A 205 9.55 13.92 -14.11
N GLU A 206 8.41 14.46 -14.53
CA GLU A 206 7.94 15.78 -14.11
C GLU A 206 7.69 15.86 -12.59
N TYR A 207 7.19 14.78 -12.00
CA TYR A 207 7.00 14.69 -10.55
C TYR A 207 8.33 14.76 -9.79
N ALA A 208 9.34 13.99 -10.22
CA ALA A 208 10.67 14.03 -9.64
C ALA A 208 11.32 15.42 -9.78
N ALA A 209 11.19 16.04 -10.95
CA ALA A 209 11.71 17.39 -11.19
C ALA A 209 11.05 18.45 -10.29
N LYS A 210 9.73 18.38 -10.07
CA LYS A 210 9.00 19.27 -9.13
C LYS A 210 9.49 19.13 -7.70
N LYS A 211 9.95 17.95 -7.29
CA LYS A 211 10.55 17.67 -5.98
C LYS A 211 12.01 18.11 -5.88
N GLY A 212 12.61 18.60 -6.97
CA GLY A 212 14.02 19.00 -7.01
C GLY A 212 14.98 17.82 -6.84
N ILE A 213 14.61 16.66 -7.35
CA ILE A 213 15.42 15.45 -7.31
C ILE A 213 16.23 15.34 -8.59
N ASP A 214 17.52 15.05 -8.48
CA ASP A 214 18.40 14.78 -9.62
C ASP A 214 18.04 13.39 -10.23
N LEU A 215 17.95 13.32 -11.56
CA LEU A 215 17.65 12.11 -12.32
C LEU A 215 18.90 11.59 -13.02
#